data_2a2a86dc80657d64422e9ea58d32c9b8
#
_entry.id   2a2a86dc80657d64422e9ea58d32c9b8
#
_cell.length_a   1.000
_cell.length_b   1.000
_cell.length_c   1.000
_cell.angle_alpha   90.00
_cell.angle_beta   90.00
_cell.angle_gamma   90.00
#
_symmetry.space_group_name_H-M   'P 1'
#
loop_
_entity.id
_entity.type
_entity.pdbx_description
1 polymer ?
#
loop_
_entity_poly.entity_id
_entity_poly.type
_entity_poly.pdbx_seq_one_letter_code
_entity_poly.pdbx_strand_id
1 'polypeptide(L)'
;MSLEAWKTLFEITGVVLLFLTFLSGAGVLFTSTRINERQAEKLKQFDSDLTAAKFALSVQEERAANLEKEAAALLKQLIDQGPRSHLLYGERQERLIEQLKPFTGQKIEVRFCRASFNQFFIDNDTMGVVMRLQDILRKSLWSVIPFVIDNCGGNGIEVSVNPKAPDTVRKAADALWLALHEVPLAMVGDKPFVMESPRPEQPKTIDCGTTSNCENKEVTFPPLGHDTIVLTVLAHP
;
A
#
# COMPACT_ATOMS: atom_id res chain seq x y z
N MET A 1 -10.81 -66.48 81.15
CA MET A 1 -10.64 -66.86 79.74
C MET A 1 -9.47 -67.78 79.64
N SER A 2 -9.65 -68.97 79.05
CA SER A 2 -8.54 -69.96 78.93
C SER A 2 -7.52 -69.50 77.85
N LEU A 3 -6.32 -69.90 77.99
CA LEU A 3 -5.20 -69.54 77.04
C LEU A 3 -5.59 -69.96 75.57
N GLU A 4 -6.33 -71.01 75.43
CA GLU A 4 -6.80 -71.56 74.18
C GLU A 4 -7.84 -70.61 73.50
N ALA A 5 -8.69 -69.95 74.29
CA ALA A 5 -9.67 -68.96 73.70
C ALA A 5 -8.97 -67.78 73.13
N TRP A 6 -7.88 -67.32 73.74
CA TRP A 6 -7.09 -66.24 73.17
C TRP A 6 -6.33 -66.63 71.91
N LYS A 7 -5.84 -67.83 71.81
CA LYS A 7 -5.17 -68.34 70.60
C LYS A 7 -6.13 -68.39 69.42
N THR A 8 -7.32 -68.93 69.61
CA THR A 8 -8.33 -69.05 68.61
C THR A 8 -8.83 -67.63 68.13
N LEU A 9 -8.95 -66.70 69.08
CA LEU A 9 -9.32 -65.34 68.76
C LEU A 9 -8.27 -64.66 67.91
N PHE A 10 -7.00 -64.84 68.20
CA PHE A 10 -5.90 -64.30 67.37
C PHE A 10 -5.84 -64.91 65.98
N GLU A 11 -6.05 -66.22 65.87
CA GLU A 11 -6.06 -66.90 64.56
C GLU A 11 -7.22 -66.42 63.69
N ILE A 12 -8.41 -66.31 64.25
CA ILE A 12 -9.57 -65.79 63.52
C ILE A 12 -9.39 -64.32 63.10
N THR A 13 -8.87 -63.48 64.01
CA THR A 13 -8.57 -62.07 63.74
C THR A 13 -7.53 -61.92 62.64
N GLY A 14 -6.48 -62.73 62.66
CA GLY A 14 -5.45 -62.77 61.65
C GLY A 14 -5.98 -63.13 60.25
N VAL A 15 -6.85 -64.13 60.15
CA VAL A 15 -7.50 -64.52 58.89
C VAL A 15 -8.43 -63.44 58.37
N VAL A 16 -9.22 -62.79 59.23
CA VAL A 16 -10.09 -61.71 58.85
C VAL A 16 -9.30 -60.50 58.33
N LEU A 17 -8.20 -60.15 59.01
CA LEU A 17 -7.34 -59.05 58.53
C LEU A 17 -6.68 -59.37 57.20
N LEU A 18 -6.20 -60.61 56.99
CA LEU A 18 -5.68 -61.01 55.68
C LEU A 18 -6.70 -60.94 54.58
N PHE A 19 -7.94 -61.34 54.85
CA PHE A 19 -9.02 -61.28 53.89
C PHE A 19 -9.41 -59.84 53.55
N LEU A 20 -9.46 -58.94 54.53
CA LEU A 20 -9.69 -57.51 54.35
C LEU A 20 -8.56 -56.83 53.53
N THR A 21 -7.29 -57.17 53.78
CA THR A 21 -6.17 -56.67 52.99
C THR A 21 -6.21 -57.13 51.52
N PHE A 22 -6.61 -58.39 51.31
CA PHE A 22 -6.80 -58.95 49.96
C PHE A 22 -7.93 -58.22 49.21
N LEU A 23 -9.09 -58.03 49.85
CA LEU A 23 -10.21 -57.29 49.26
C LEU A 23 -9.87 -55.86 48.94
N SER A 24 -9.13 -55.17 49.83
CA SER A 24 -8.68 -53.79 49.56
C SER A 24 -7.68 -53.74 48.40
N GLY A 25 -6.74 -54.65 48.29
CA GLY A 25 -5.81 -54.77 47.18
C GLY A 25 -6.51 -55.04 45.83
N ALA A 26 -7.48 -55.97 45.83
CA ALA A 26 -8.27 -56.25 44.64
C ALA A 26 -9.12 -55.03 44.20
N GLY A 27 -9.66 -54.29 45.17
CA GLY A 27 -10.38 -53.04 44.88
C GLY A 27 -9.51 -51.96 44.26
N VAL A 28 -8.27 -51.82 44.72
CA VAL A 28 -7.30 -50.83 44.14
C VAL A 28 -6.90 -51.24 42.71
N LEU A 29 -6.65 -52.53 42.45
CA LEU A 29 -6.38 -53.01 41.09
C LEU A 29 -7.52 -52.79 40.14
N PHE A 30 -8.73 -53.04 40.55
CA PHE A 30 -9.95 -52.84 39.71
C PHE A 30 -10.21 -51.37 39.42
N THR A 31 -10.06 -50.49 40.39
CA THR A 31 -10.19 -49.04 40.17
C THR A 31 -9.07 -48.49 39.33
N SER A 32 -7.82 -48.95 39.51
CA SER A 32 -6.68 -48.54 38.70
C SER A 32 -6.84 -48.92 37.22
N THR A 33 -7.31 -50.12 36.91
CA THR A 33 -7.57 -50.52 35.52
C THR A 33 -8.66 -49.66 34.87
N ARG A 34 -9.76 -49.38 35.56
CA ARG A 34 -10.82 -48.50 35.03
C ARG A 34 -10.36 -47.04 34.84
N ILE A 35 -9.48 -46.53 35.71
CA ILE A 35 -8.92 -45.21 35.56
C ILE A 35 -7.99 -45.16 34.34
N ASN A 36 -7.15 -46.16 34.15
CA ASN A 36 -6.27 -46.27 33.00
C ASN A 36 -7.02 -46.37 31.67
N GLU A 37 -8.10 -47.16 31.62
CA GLU A 37 -8.98 -47.27 30.44
C GLU A 37 -9.59 -45.90 30.07
N ARG A 38 -10.14 -45.20 31.06
CA ARG A 38 -10.72 -43.84 30.83
C ARG A 38 -9.67 -42.81 30.44
N GLN A 39 -8.46 -42.93 30.95
CA GLN A 39 -7.36 -42.06 30.55
C GLN A 39 -6.92 -42.35 29.11
N ALA A 40 -6.83 -43.63 28.73
CA ALA A 40 -6.52 -44.04 27.37
C ALA A 40 -7.58 -43.59 26.35
N GLU A 41 -8.87 -43.66 26.69
CA GLU A 41 -9.97 -43.14 25.86
C GLU A 41 -9.84 -41.61 25.69
N LYS A 42 -9.62 -40.88 26.79
CA LYS A 42 -9.43 -39.41 26.73
C LYS A 42 -8.22 -39.03 25.90
N LEU A 43 -7.09 -39.75 26.04
CA LEU A 43 -5.90 -39.52 25.22
C LEU A 43 -6.17 -39.73 23.74
N LYS A 44 -6.90 -40.78 23.37
CA LYS A 44 -7.32 -41.00 21.97
C LYS A 44 -8.23 -39.87 21.46
N GLN A 45 -9.14 -39.39 22.30
CA GLN A 45 -10.02 -38.27 21.93
C GLN A 45 -9.22 -36.99 21.77
N PHE A 46 -8.29 -36.66 22.67
CA PHE A 46 -7.39 -35.53 22.54
C PHE A 46 -6.52 -35.58 21.29
N ASP A 47 -6.02 -36.75 20.92
CA ASP A 47 -5.20 -36.94 19.72
C ASP A 47 -6.03 -36.73 18.46
N SER A 48 -7.28 -37.22 18.45
CA SER A 48 -8.23 -36.95 17.37
C SER A 48 -8.56 -35.46 17.24
N ASP A 49 -8.85 -34.80 18.39
CA ASP A 49 -9.21 -33.38 18.42
C ASP A 49 -7.99 -32.52 18.00
N LEU A 50 -6.78 -32.89 18.43
CA LEU A 50 -5.55 -32.23 18.02
C LEU A 50 -5.30 -32.37 16.51
N THR A 51 -5.56 -33.55 15.95
CA THR A 51 -5.42 -33.78 14.51
C THR A 51 -6.44 -32.98 13.72
N ALA A 52 -7.68 -32.91 14.18
CA ALA A 52 -8.72 -32.09 13.58
C ALA A 52 -8.38 -30.59 13.66
N ALA A 53 -7.88 -30.13 14.80
CA ALA A 53 -7.45 -28.75 14.98
C ALA A 53 -6.26 -28.37 14.07
N LYS A 54 -5.28 -29.26 13.92
CA LYS A 54 -4.14 -29.08 13.00
C LYS A 54 -4.61 -28.97 11.55
N PHE A 55 -5.54 -29.83 11.16
CA PHE A 55 -6.13 -29.79 9.81
C PHE A 55 -6.91 -28.48 9.58
N ALA A 56 -7.73 -28.07 10.55
CA ALA A 56 -8.45 -26.79 10.46
C ALA A 56 -7.49 -25.58 10.37
N LEU A 57 -6.38 -25.62 11.10
CA LEU A 57 -5.34 -24.57 11.03
C LEU A 57 -4.70 -24.53 9.65
N SER A 58 -4.30 -25.67 9.08
CA SER A 58 -3.70 -25.71 7.75
C SER A 58 -4.63 -25.18 6.66
N VAL A 59 -5.94 -25.47 6.75
CA VAL A 59 -6.95 -24.90 5.83
C VAL A 59 -7.08 -23.38 6.00
N GLN A 60 -6.99 -22.87 7.23
CA GLN A 60 -7.01 -21.43 7.47
C GLN A 60 -5.75 -20.73 6.96
N GLU A 61 -4.58 -21.34 7.13
CA GLU A 61 -3.32 -20.82 6.58
C GLU A 61 -3.35 -20.77 5.05
N GLU A 62 -3.87 -21.80 4.39
CA GLU A 62 -4.04 -21.80 2.94
C GLU A 62 -5.03 -20.72 2.46
N ARG A 63 -6.14 -20.52 3.18
CA ARG A 63 -7.09 -19.44 2.88
C ARG A 63 -6.47 -18.07 3.08
N ALA A 64 -5.70 -17.87 4.14
CA ALA A 64 -5.00 -16.61 4.39
C ALA A 64 -4.00 -16.31 3.27
N ALA A 65 -3.20 -17.29 2.85
CA ALA A 65 -2.25 -17.14 1.74
C ALA A 65 -2.95 -16.83 0.40
N ASN A 66 -4.12 -17.42 0.15
CA ASN A 66 -4.90 -17.11 -1.04
C ASN A 66 -5.50 -15.69 -1.00
N LEU A 67 -6.03 -15.27 0.15
CA LEU A 67 -6.52 -13.90 0.34
C LEU A 67 -5.41 -12.86 0.19
N GLU A 68 -4.21 -13.13 0.68
CA GLU A 68 -3.05 -12.25 0.47
C GLU A 68 -2.70 -12.12 -1.03
N LYS A 69 -2.72 -13.22 -1.77
CA LYS A 69 -2.49 -13.20 -3.22
C LYS A 69 -3.58 -12.42 -3.97
N GLU A 70 -4.84 -12.61 -3.61
CA GLU A 70 -5.95 -11.87 -4.21
C GLU A 70 -5.86 -10.37 -3.86
N ALA A 71 -5.55 -10.04 -2.62
CA ALA A 71 -5.35 -8.65 -2.20
C ALA A 71 -4.18 -7.99 -2.95
N ALA A 72 -3.06 -8.69 -3.12
CA ALA A 72 -1.93 -8.20 -3.90
C ALA A 72 -2.28 -8.02 -5.39
N ALA A 73 -3.06 -8.93 -5.97
CA ALA A 73 -3.54 -8.83 -7.36
C ALA A 73 -4.50 -7.65 -7.53
N LEU A 74 -5.46 -7.46 -6.61
CA LEU A 74 -6.39 -6.33 -6.62
C LEU A 74 -5.65 -5.00 -6.42
N LEU A 75 -4.65 -4.96 -5.54
CA LEU A 75 -3.84 -3.78 -5.31
C LEU A 75 -3.04 -3.41 -6.55
N LYS A 76 -2.48 -4.40 -7.24
CA LYS A 76 -1.82 -4.20 -8.55
C LYS A 76 -2.80 -3.68 -9.59
N GLN A 77 -4.00 -4.25 -9.68
CA GLN A 77 -5.04 -3.81 -10.59
C GLN A 77 -5.52 -2.39 -10.29
N LEU A 78 -5.64 -2.02 -9.00
CA LEU A 78 -5.95 -0.64 -8.57
C LEU A 78 -4.83 0.34 -8.92
N ILE A 79 -3.56 -0.07 -8.84
CA ILE A 79 -2.42 0.75 -9.27
C ILE A 79 -2.45 0.94 -10.79
N ASP A 80 -2.75 -0.12 -11.54
CA ASP A 80 -2.75 -0.11 -13.00
C ASP A 80 -3.99 0.59 -13.60
N GLN A 81 -5.14 0.56 -12.91
CA GLN A 81 -6.43 1.09 -13.39
C GLN A 81 -7.01 2.21 -12.52
N GLY A 82 -6.45 2.46 -11.35
CA GLY A 82 -6.93 3.49 -10.42
C GLY A 82 -6.48 4.90 -10.79
N PRO A 83 -7.13 5.93 -10.24
CA PRO A 83 -6.70 7.31 -10.42
C PRO A 83 -5.26 7.51 -9.95
N ARG A 84 -4.38 7.93 -10.86
CA ARG A 84 -2.94 8.19 -10.56
C ARG A 84 -2.74 9.17 -9.40
N SER A 85 -3.68 10.07 -9.20
CA SER A 85 -3.66 11.03 -8.09
C SER A 85 -3.57 10.36 -6.71
N HIS A 86 -4.10 9.14 -6.54
CA HIS A 86 -4.03 8.39 -5.28
C HIS A 86 -2.61 7.96 -4.92
N LEU A 87 -1.72 7.84 -5.91
CA LEU A 87 -0.33 7.49 -5.70
C LEU A 87 0.47 8.61 -5.01
N LEU A 88 -0.07 9.83 -5.00
CA LEU A 88 0.56 11.04 -4.46
C LEU A 88 0.04 11.42 -3.07
N TYR A 89 -0.43 10.45 -2.27
CA TYR A 89 -0.95 10.68 -0.91
C TYR A 89 -0.12 10.01 0.18
N GLY A 90 -0.34 10.46 1.40
CA GLY A 90 0.24 9.87 2.62
C GLY A 90 1.77 9.97 2.65
N GLU A 91 2.42 8.90 3.05
CA GLU A 91 3.88 8.84 3.19
C GLU A 91 4.65 9.19 1.91
N ARG A 92 4.10 8.85 0.75
CA ARG A 92 4.72 9.19 -0.55
C ARG A 92 4.75 10.68 -0.78
N GLN A 93 3.65 11.36 -0.46
CA GLN A 93 3.59 12.83 -0.51
C GLN A 93 4.63 13.47 0.39
N GLU A 94 4.77 12.98 1.61
CA GLU A 94 5.74 13.50 2.57
C GLU A 94 7.18 13.30 2.10
N ARG A 95 7.50 12.11 1.57
CA ARG A 95 8.83 11.83 0.97
C ARG A 95 9.15 12.76 -0.19
N LEU A 96 8.19 12.96 -1.11
CA LEU A 96 8.37 13.89 -2.23
C LEU A 96 8.66 15.31 -1.74
N ILE A 97 7.91 15.78 -0.74
CA ILE A 97 8.14 17.10 -0.16
C ILE A 97 9.55 17.21 0.43
N GLU A 98 9.99 16.21 1.21
CA GLU A 98 11.32 16.20 1.82
C GLU A 98 12.44 16.18 0.76
N GLN A 99 12.29 15.38 -0.29
CA GLN A 99 13.27 15.30 -1.38
C GLN A 99 13.38 16.60 -2.18
N LEU A 100 12.29 17.37 -2.29
CA LEU A 100 12.23 18.60 -3.06
C LEU A 100 12.57 19.87 -2.24
N LYS A 101 12.50 19.81 -0.92
CA LYS A 101 12.86 20.93 -0.03
C LYS A 101 14.23 21.57 -0.27
N PRO A 102 15.32 20.81 -0.61
CA PRO A 102 16.63 21.42 -0.89
C PRO A 102 16.61 22.42 -2.05
N PHE A 103 15.59 22.38 -2.90
CA PHE A 103 15.44 23.23 -4.08
C PHE A 103 14.38 24.32 -3.88
N THR A 104 14.17 24.77 -2.65
CA THR A 104 13.24 25.85 -2.29
C THR A 104 13.42 27.08 -3.18
N GLY A 105 12.32 27.67 -3.64
CA GLY A 105 12.33 28.86 -4.52
C GLY A 105 12.50 28.55 -6.01
N GLN A 106 12.72 27.26 -6.38
CA GLN A 106 12.78 26.86 -7.77
C GLN A 106 11.47 27.17 -8.49
N LYS A 107 11.54 27.80 -9.67
CA LYS A 107 10.38 28.08 -10.50
C LYS A 107 9.99 26.84 -11.30
N ILE A 108 8.70 26.54 -11.34
CA ILE A 108 8.16 25.45 -12.11
C ILE A 108 6.82 25.83 -12.73
N GLU A 109 6.69 25.52 -14.02
CA GLU A 109 5.42 25.61 -14.75
C GLU A 109 4.83 24.21 -14.84
N VAL A 110 3.61 24.03 -14.33
CA VAL A 110 2.90 22.75 -14.42
C VAL A 110 1.90 22.85 -15.57
N ARG A 111 2.09 21.99 -16.56
CA ARG A 111 1.23 21.87 -17.73
C ARG A 111 0.39 20.61 -17.65
N PHE A 112 -0.77 20.63 -18.26
CA PHE A 112 -1.50 19.43 -18.55
C PHE A 112 -1.97 19.43 -20.01
N CYS A 113 -2.00 18.24 -20.59
CA CYS A 113 -2.31 18.04 -21.98
C CYS A 113 -3.74 17.53 -22.14
N ARG A 114 -4.48 18.08 -23.08
CA ARG A 114 -5.76 17.51 -23.50
C ARG A 114 -5.51 16.30 -24.41
N ALA A 115 -6.29 15.24 -24.22
CA ALA A 115 -6.19 14.04 -25.04
C ALA A 115 -6.61 14.28 -26.50
N SER A 116 -7.48 15.27 -26.77
CA SER A 116 -7.88 15.66 -28.14
C SER A 116 -8.48 17.05 -28.18
N PHE A 117 -8.41 17.70 -29.37
CA PHE A 117 -8.97 19.03 -29.64
C PHE A 117 -10.48 19.14 -29.40
N ASN A 118 -11.22 18.04 -29.50
CA ASN A 118 -12.68 18.00 -29.39
C ASN A 118 -13.21 17.64 -28.01
N GLN A 119 -12.34 17.32 -27.05
CA GLN A 119 -12.77 17.02 -25.70
C GLN A 119 -12.60 18.24 -24.81
N PHE A 120 -13.70 18.95 -24.54
CA PHE A 120 -13.77 20.04 -23.55
C PHE A 120 -13.55 19.55 -22.09
N PHE A 121 -13.53 18.24 -21.86
CA PHE A 121 -13.38 17.67 -20.54
C PHE A 121 -11.94 17.19 -20.34
N ILE A 122 -11.30 17.79 -19.36
CA ILE A 122 -10.06 17.26 -18.80
C ILE A 122 -10.43 15.99 -18.07
N ASP A 123 -9.71 14.93 -18.33
CA ASP A 123 -9.80 13.71 -17.57
C ASP A 123 -9.61 14.02 -16.07
N ASN A 124 -10.56 13.57 -15.24
CA ASN A 124 -10.55 13.83 -13.80
C ASN A 124 -9.30 13.29 -13.12
N ASP A 125 -8.71 12.21 -13.64
CA ASP A 125 -7.47 11.65 -13.12
C ASP A 125 -6.29 12.58 -13.39
N THR A 126 -6.12 13.03 -14.62
CA THR A 126 -5.07 13.98 -15.01
C THR A 126 -5.16 15.27 -14.20
N MET A 127 -6.37 15.82 -14.03
CA MET A 127 -6.58 16.99 -13.17
C MET A 127 -6.22 16.69 -11.71
N GLY A 128 -6.61 15.54 -11.19
CA GLY A 128 -6.26 15.09 -9.84
C GLY A 128 -4.75 15.04 -9.62
N VAL A 129 -4.00 14.48 -10.57
CA VAL A 129 -2.53 14.42 -10.52
C VAL A 129 -1.93 15.83 -10.53
N VAL A 130 -2.38 16.70 -11.45
CA VAL A 130 -1.91 18.10 -11.54
C VAL A 130 -2.10 18.84 -10.22
N MET A 131 -3.32 18.78 -9.67
CA MET A 131 -3.64 19.46 -8.41
C MET A 131 -2.78 18.97 -7.26
N ARG A 132 -2.51 17.65 -7.20
CA ARG A 132 -1.65 17.06 -6.17
C ARG A 132 -0.19 17.44 -6.33
N LEU A 133 0.34 17.40 -7.54
CA LEU A 133 1.71 17.81 -7.81
C LEU A 133 1.91 19.30 -7.47
N GLN A 134 0.95 20.16 -7.81
CA GLN A 134 1.00 21.57 -7.41
C GLN A 134 1.01 21.75 -5.89
N ASP A 135 0.19 20.98 -5.15
CA ASP A 135 0.18 21.02 -3.67
C ASP A 135 1.52 20.59 -3.07
N ILE A 136 2.10 19.49 -3.57
CA ILE A 136 3.41 18.99 -3.16
C ILE A 136 4.50 20.03 -3.42
N LEU A 137 4.55 20.59 -4.61
CA LEU A 137 5.54 21.60 -5.00
C LEU A 137 5.42 22.87 -4.15
N ARG A 138 4.20 23.34 -3.89
CA ARG A 138 3.97 24.50 -3.01
C ARG A 138 4.40 24.20 -1.56
N LYS A 139 4.12 23.00 -1.05
CA LYS A 139 4.55 22.57 0.28
C LYS A 139 6.07 22.42 0.38
N SER A 140 6.73 22.13 -0.73
CA SER A 140 8.20 22.15 -0.87
C SER A 140 8.76 23.56 -1.08
N LEU A 141 7.93 24.60 -1.00
CA LEU A 141 8.27 26.01 -1.20
C LEU A 141 8.82 26.33 -2.59
N TRP A 142 8.39 25.59 -3.61
CA TRP A 142 8.66 25.91 -5.00
C TRP A 142 7.73 27.03 -5.51
N SER A 143 8.23 27.86 -6.40
CA SER A 143 7.44 28.90 -7.05
C SER A 143 6.66 28.33 -8.23
N VAL A 144 5.43 27.87 -7.97
CA VAL A 144 4.57 27.22 -8.96
C VAL A 144 3.87 28.29 -9.80
N ILE A 145 4.16 28.33 -11.09
CA ILE A 145 3.48 29.17 -12.06
C ILE A 145 2.11 28.54 -12.36
N PRO A 146 1.03 29.32 -12.47
CA PRO A 146 -0.28 28.80 -12.86
C PRO A 146 -0.21 27.94 -14.13
N PHE A 147 -0.95 26.86 -14.14
CA PHE A 147 -0.88 25.86 -15.19
C PHE A 147 -1.34 26.40 -16.56
N VAL A 148 -0.73 25.86 -17.58
CA VAL A 148 -1.11 26.10 -18.98
C VAL A 148 -1.71 24.81 -19.53
N ILE A 149 -2.85 24.95 -20.23
CA ILE A 149 -3.43 23.82 -20.98
C ILE A 149 -2.74 23.81 -22.34
N ASP A 150 -2.13 22.69 -22.70
CA ASP A 150 -1.51 22.51 -24.01
C ASP A 150 -2.11 21.32 -24.77
N ASN A 151 -1.98 21.33 -26.10
CA ASN A 151 -2.37 20.22 -26.94
C ASN A 151 -1.13 19.37 -27.21
N CYS A 152 -0.88 18.42 -26.35
CA CYS A 152 0.22 17.50 -26.50
C CYS A 152 -0.31 16.06 -26.48
N GLY A 153 0.17 15.24 -27.38
CA GLY A 153 -0.12 13.81 -27.39
C GLY A 153 0.84 13.05 -26.50
N GLY A 154 0.40 11.94 -25.96
CA GLY A 154 1.23 11.03 -25.17
C GLY A 154 0.62 10.68 -23.83
N ASN A 155 1.26 9.80 -23.10
CA ASN A 155 0.85 9.31 -21.79
C ASN A 155 1.99 9.48 -20.79
N GLY A 156 1.65 9.86 -19.54
CA GLY A 156 2.61 9.92 -18.47
C GLY A 156 2.94 11.31 -17.95
N ILE A 157 4.10 11.44 -17.35
CA ILE A 157 4.60 12.69 -16.79
C ILE A 157 5.97 12.99 -17.40
N GLU A 158 6.14 14.18 -17.91
CA GLU A 158 7.38 14.66 -18.49
C GLU A 158 7.93 15.81 -17.67
N VAL A 159 9.23 15.76 -17.37
CA VAL A 159 9.97 16.87 -16.78
C VAL A 159 10.92 17.42 -17.83
N SER A 160 10.84 18.70 -18.12
CA SER A 160 11.70 19.32 -19.13
C SER A 160 12.32 20.64 -18.66
N VAL A 161 13.47 20.96 -19.23
CA VAL A 161 14.25 22.15 -18.89
C VAL A 161 14.67 22.91 -20.14
N ASN A 162 14.89 24.20 -19.99
CA ASN A 162 15.46 25.02 -21.07
C ASN A 162 16.89 24.55 -21.39
N PRO A 163 17.32 24.50 -22.68
CA PRO A 163 18.69 24.13 -23.05
C PRO A 163 19.75 25.06 -22.43
N LYS A 164 19.42 26.28 -22.09
CA LYS A 164 20.26 27.25 -21.41
C LYS A 164 20.04 27.31 -19.90
N ALA A 165 19.35 26.34 -19.32
CA ALA A 165 19.11 26.31 -17.88
C ALA A 165 20.41 26.21 -17.08
N PRO A 166 20.53 26.96 -15.98
CA PRO A 166 21.68 26.86 -15.05
C PRO A 166 21.75 25.44 -14.44
N ASP A 167 22.94 25.06 -14.00
CA ASP A 167 23.17 23.74 -13.39
C ASP A 167 22.30 23.48 -12.14
N THR A 168 22.02 24.55 -11.39
CA THR A 168 21.10 24.47 -10.22
C THR A 168 19.71 24.04 -10.61
N VAL A 169 19.19 24.59 -11.74
CA VAL A 169 17.86 24.25 -12.28
C VAL A 169 17.86 22.82 -12.83
N ARG A 170 18.93 22.40 -13.50
CA ARG A 170 19.08 21.01 -13.99
C ARG A 170 19.08 20.02 -12.85
N LYS A 171 19.85 20.29 -11.79
CA LYS A 171 19.88 19.44 -10.57
C LYS A 171 18.50 19.36 -9.90
N ALA A 172 17.76 20.47 -9.86
CA ALA A 172 16.40 20.48 -9.33
C ALA A 172 15.44 19.66 -10.20
N ALA A 173 15.59 19.72 -11.53
CA ALA A 173 14.82 18.91 -12.46
C ALA A 173 15.14 17.41 -12.35
N ASP A 174 16.42 17.06 -12.21
CA ASP A 174 16.87 15.69 -11.98
C ASP A 174 16.29 15.13 -10.67
N ALA A 175 16.33 15.93 -9.60
CA ALA A 175 15.76 15.55 -8.31
C ALA A 175 14.22 15.36 -8.40
N LEU A 176 13.52 16.25 -9.09
CA LEU A 176 12.09 16.14 -9.30
C LEU A 176 11.74 14.88 -10.11
N TRP A 177 12.47 14.63 -11.20
CA TRP A 177 12.28 13.46 -12.04
C TRP A 177 12.51 12.17 -11.24
N LEU A 178 13.62 12.10 -10.49
CA LEU A 178 13.95 10.94 -9.65
C LEU A 178 12.87 10.68 -8.59
N ALA A 179 12.45 11.74 -7.90
CA ALA A 179 11.42 11.67 -6.87
C ALA A 179 10.07 11.18 -7.44
N LEU A 180 9.69 11.62 -8.63
CA LEU A 180 8.49 11.16 -9.31
C LEU A 180 8.63 9.74 -9.86
N HIS A 181 9.83 9.34 -10.26
CA HIS A 181 10.10 7.99 -10.74
C HIS A 181 9.98 6.91 -9.64
N GLU A 182 10.21 7.28 -8.38
CA GLU A 182 9.98 6.39 -7.22
C GLU A 182 8.48 6.14 -6.96
N VAL A 183 7.61 7.00 -7.49
CA VAL A 183 6.17 6.79 -7.49
C VAL A 183 5.82 6.01 -8.77
N PRO A 184 4.92 5.00 -8.75
CA PRO A 184 4.54 4.25 -9.94
C PRO A 184 3.66 5.08 -10.89
N LEU A 185 4.15 6.26 -11.24
CA LEU A 185 3.62 7.13 -12.28
C LEU A 185 4.37 6.82 -13.57
N ALA A 186 3.66 6.77 -14.68
CA ALA A 186 4.28 6.59 -15.97
C ALA A 186 5.13 7.83 -16.31
N MET A 187 6.44 7.75 -16.12
CA MET A 187 7.37 8.81 -16.51
C MET A 187 7.75 8.67 -17.98
N VAL A 188 7.84 9.79 -18.66
CA VAL A 188 8.32 9.83 -20.06
C VAL A 188 9.83 10.03 -20.05
N GLY A 189 10.55 9.10 -20.69
CA GLY A 189 12.01 9.14 -20.81
C GLY A 189 12.76 8.67 -19.57
N ASP A 190 14.07 8.50 -19.72
CA ASP A 190 14.98 8.01 -18.68
C ASP A 190 15.61 9.14 -17.84
N LYS A 191 15.36 10.37 -18.20
CA LYS A 191 15.86 11.61 -17.55
C LYS A 191 15.05 12.82 -18.00
N PRO A 192 15.18 13.97 -17.30
CA PRO A 192 14.55 15.21 -17.76
C PRO A 192 14.95 15.57 -19.20
N PHE A 193 13.97 15.98 -19.99
CA PHE A 193 14.20 16.40 -21.36
C PHE A 193 14.81 17.81 -21.42
N VAL A 194 15.70 17.99 -22.37
CA VAL A 194 16.16 19.32 -22.77
C VAL A 194 15.28 19.76 -23.92
N MET A 195 14.52 20.84 -23.76
CA MET A 195 13.66 21.35 -24.80
C MET A 195 14.49 21.77 -26.04
N GLU A 196 14.06 21.32 -27.22
CA GLU A 196 14.71 21.74 -28.47
C GLU A 196 14.54 23.23 -28.74
N SER A 197 13.40 23.78 -28.37
CA SER A 197 13.11 25.21 -28.46
C SER A 197 12.30 25.67 -27.27
N PRO A 198 12.78 26.66 -26.49
CA PRO A 198 11.95 27.30 -25.48
C PRO A 198 10.77 27.96 -26.18
N ARG A 199 9.58 27.84 -25.59
CA ARG A 199 8.37 28.46 -26.13
C ARG A 199 8.60 29.95 -26.40
N PRO A 200 8.48 30.41 -27.64
CA PRO A 200 8.45 31.86 -27.94
C PRO A 200 7.21 32.49 -27.28
N GLU A 201 7.26 33.80 -27.07
CA GLU A 201 6.11 34.59 -26.68
C GLU A 201 5.00 34.39 -27.75
N GLN A 202 3.97 33.64 -27.42
CA GLN A 202 2.85 33.44 -28.34
C GLN A 202 1.58 33.96 -27.68
N PRO A 203 0.89 34.89 -28.33
CA PRO A 203 -0.47 35.23 -27.96
C PRO A 203 -1.37 34.01 -28.23
N LYS A 204 -1.95 33.45 -27.18
CA LYS A 204 -3.03 32.43 -27.34
C LYS A 204 -4.35 33.10 -27.11
N THR A 205 -5.21 33.09 -28.11
CA THR A 205 -6.61 33.47 -27.96
C THR A 205 -7.30 32.33 -27.19
N ILE A 206 -7.85 32.62 -26.03
CA ILE A 206 -8.72 31.66 -25.35
C ILE A 206 -10.07 31.72 -26.07
N ASP A 207 -10.32 30.71 -26.90
CA ASP A 207 -11.63 30.53 -27.49
C ASP A 207 -12.60 30.02 -26.42
N CYS A 208 -13.48 30.89 -25.99
CA CYS A 208 -14.46 30.59 -24.93
C CYS A 208 -15.69 29.82 -25.45
N GLY A 209 -15.72 29.42 -26.71
CA GLY A 209 -16.89 28.79 -27.32
C GLY A 209 -18.12 29.73 -27.31
N THR A 210 -19.30 29.16 -27.45
CA THR A 210 -20.59 29.90 -27.58
C THR A 210 -21.22 30.31 -26.24
N THR A 211 -20.50 30.32 -25.14
CA THR A 211 -21.01 30.81 -23.85
C THR A 211 -21.00 32.30 -23.81
N SER A 212 -22.18 32.87 -23.72
CA SER A 212 -22.55 34.29 -23.95
C SER A 212 -21.89 35.34 -23.03
N ASN A 213 -20.96 34.98 -22.15
CA ASN A 213 -20.32 35.89 -21.21
C ASN A 213 -18.79 35.83 -21.18
N CYS A 214 -18.16 35.22 -22.17
CA CYS A 214 -16.70 35.11 -22.22
C CYS A 214 -16.22 35.97 -23.39
N GLU A 215 -15.63 37.12 -23.09
CA GLU A 215 -14.90 37.89 -24.08
C GLU A 215 -13.64 37.10 -24.48
N ASN A 216 -13.43 36.95 -25.81
CA ASN A 216 -12.17 36.36 -26.32
C ASN A 216 -11.00 37.19 -25.80
N LYS A 217 -10.32 36.70 -24.79
CA LYS A 217 -9.22 37.39 -24.16
C LYS A 217 -7.91 36.80 -24.71
N GLU A 218 -7.16 37.62 -25.40
CA GLU A 218 -5.81 37.30 -25.77
C GLU A 218 -4.96 37.23 -24.48
N VAL A 219 -4.56 36.04 -24.10
CA VAL A 219 -3.65 35.84 -22.99
C VAL A 219 -2.25 35.60 -23.55
N THR A 220 -1.39 36.57 -23.36
CA THR A 220 0.03 36.44 -23.72
C THR A 220 0.75 35.71 -22.62
N PHE A 221 1.24 34.51 -22.91
CA PHE A 221 2.07 33.76 -21.98
C PHE A 221 3.54 34.26 -22.12
N PRO A 222 4.19 34.64 -21.03
CA PRO A 222 5.59 35.07 -21.10
C PRO A 222 6.47 33.91 -21.63
N PRO A 223 7.60 34.25 -22.29
CA PRO A 223 8.54 33.24 -22.72
C PRO A 223 9.03 32.45 -21.52
N LEU A 224 9.30 31.17 -21.74
CA LEU A 224 9.79 30.30 -20.68
C LEU A 224 11.19 30.76 -20.22
N GLY A 225 11.29 31.16 -18.96
CA GLY A 225 12.58 31.58 -18.36
C GLY A 225 13.60 30.44 -18.34
N HIS A 226 14.88 30.79 -18.40
CA HIS A 226 15.96 29.81 -18.29
C HIS A 226 16.02 29.14 -16.90
N ASP A 227 15.43 29.78 -15.89
CA ASP A 227 15.37 29.36 -14.49
C ASP A 227 14.10 28.55 -14.16
N THR A 228 13.32 28.20 -15.17
CA THR A 228 12.02 27.53 -15.01
C THR A 228 12.07 26.10 -15.50
N ILE A 229 11.61 25.16 -14.65
CA ILE A 229 11.37 23.77 -15.00
C ILE A 229 9.95 23.66 -15.55
N VAL A 230 9.73 22.79 -16.51
CA VAL A 230 8.36 22.48 -17.00
C VAL A 230 8.04 21.05 -16.63
N LEU A 231 6.91 20.89 -15.95
CA LEU A 231 6.32 19.60 -15.61
C LEU A 231 5.04 19.43 -16.43
N THR A 232 5.05 18.51 -17.36
CA THR A 232 3.91 18.24 -18.24
C THR A 232 3.23 16.93 -17.78
N VAL A 233 1.95 17.00 -17.47
CA VAL A 233 1.12 15.83 -17.16
C VAL A 233 0.29 15.50 -18.38
N LEU A 234 0.59 14.37 -19.01
CA LEU A 234 -0.08 13.86 -20.19
C LEU A 234 -1.35 13.10 -19.80
N ALA A 235 -2.35 13.11 -20.67
CA ALA A 235 -3.59 12.39 -20.44
C ALA A 235 -3.34 10.89 -20.22
N HIS A 236 -4.20 10.25 -19.44
CA HIS A 236 -4.21 8.80 -19.33
C HIS A 236 -4.89 8.22 -20.59
N PRO A 237 -4.38 7.11 -21.15
CA PRO A 237 -5.00 6.46 -22.31
C PRO A 237 -6.40 5.92 -21.99
#